data_2b74d5b345557ef20c5222ee169f0060
#
_entry.id   2b74d5b345557ef20c5222ee169f0060
#
_cell.length_a   1.000
_cell.length_b   1.000
_cell.length_c   1.000
_cell.angle_alpha   90.00
_cell.angle_beta   90.00
_cell.angle_gamma   90.00
#
_symmetry.space_group_name_H-M   'P 1'
#
loop_
_entity.id
_entity.type
_entity.pdbx_description
1 polymer ?
#
loop_
_entity_poly.entity_id
_entity_poly.type
_entity_poly.pdbx_seq_one_letter_code
_entity_poly.pdbx_strand_id
1 'polypeptide(L)'
;MARFKDFIHFGAYDQNVPQKMDCIRFCFLKLLQHDLDDWNTHRIRPSRDAQCPGGVRDELFYLPSPHAADCMIRNAPQLPVEVMDQLEEPRICDNENLHDYFIYLCDIHAWHHPPLDINAASELYLNLVRFL
;
A
#
# COMPACT_ATOMS: atom_id res chain seq x y z
N MET A 1 8.43 4.48 -9.46
CA MET A 1 7.93 3.48 -10.44
C MET A 1 8.99 2.92 -11.37
N ALA A 2 10.04 3.69 -11.74
CA ALA A 2 11.16 3.16 -12.53
C ALA A 2 11.82 1.93 -11.88
N ARG A 3 11.98 1.91 -10.57
CA ARG A 3 12.65 0.84 -9.81
C ARG A 3 11.98 -0.53 -9.91
N PHE A 4 10.65 -0.61 -9.96
CA PHE A 4 9.98 -1.91 -10.14
C PHE A 4 10.21 -2.49 -11.53
N LYS A 5 10.32 -1.63 -12.55
CA LYS A 5 10.70 -2.05 -13.89
C LYS A 5 12.14 -2.58 -13.92
N ASP A 6 13.01 -1.96 -13.13
CA ASP A 6 14.40 -2.40 -13.02
C ASP A 6 14.47 -3.79 -12.35
N PHE A 7 13.67 -4.05 -11.31
CA PHE A 7 13.61 -5.38 -10.70
C PHE A 7 13.15 -6.46 -11.66
N ILE A 8 12.18 -6.15 -12.53
CA ILE A 8 11.72 -7.07 -13.59
C ILE A 8 12.84 -7.29 -14.62
N HIS A 9 13.48 -6.21 -15.05
CA HIS A 9 14.53 -6.26 -16.07
C HIS A 9 15.75 -7.07 -15.62
N PHE A 10 16.15 -6.94 -14.36
CA PHE A 10 17.26 -7.71 -13.77
C PHE A 10 16.85 -9.10 -13.24
N GLY A 11 15.59 -9.50 -13.46
CA GLY A 11 15.10 -10.81 -12.98
C GLY A 11 14.96 -10.93 -11.45
N ALA A 12 15.11 -9.85 -10.72
CA ALA A 12 14.92 -9.85 -9.27
C ALA A 12 13.45 -10.04 -8.89
N TYR A 13 12.51 -9.59 -9.73
CA TYR A 13 11.08 -9.78 -9.56
C TYR A 13 10.49 -10.61 -10.70
N ASP A 14 9.71 -11.63 -10.34
CA ASP A 14 8.91 -12.41 -11.26
C ASP A 14 7.52 -12.63 -10.64
N GLN A 15 6.50 -12.13 -11.31
CA GLN A 15 5.11 -12.26 -10.88
C GLN A 15 4.60 -13.71 -10.81
N ASN A 16 5.29 -14.64 -11.50
CA ASN A 16 4.94 -16.06 -11.47
C ASN A 16 5.51 -16.78 -10.25
N VAL A 17 6.33 -16.11 -9.45
CA VAL A 17 6.92 -16.66 -8.21
C VAL A 17 6.22 -16.02 -7.02
N PRO A 18 5.26 -16.70 -6.35
CA PRO A 18 4.49 -16.15 -5.24
C PRO A 18 5.36 -15.61 -4.10
N GLN A 19 6.47 -16.28 -3.80
CA GLN A 19 7.38 -15.87 -2.73
C GLN A 19 8.01 -14.50 -2.97
N LYS A 20 8.33 -14.17 -4.22
CA LYS A 20 8.85 -12.84 -4.59
C LYS A 20 7.80 -11.76 -4.45
N MET A 21 6.55 -12.08 -4.76
CA MET A 21 5.42 -11.16 -4.56
C MET A 21 5.19 -10.90 -3.06
N ASP A 22 5.20 -11.94 -2.24
CA ASP A 22 5.07 -11.81 -0.79
C ASP A 22 6.22 -10.99 -0.19
N CYS A 23 7.43 -11.17 -0.70
CA CYS A 23 8.59 -10.37 -0.29
C CYS A 23 8.42 -8.88 -0.64
N ILE A 24 7.88 -8.54 -1.82
CA ILE A 24 7.56 -7.16 -2.18
C ILE A 24 6.50 -6.58 -1.23
N ARG A 25 5.44 -7.32 -0.95
CA ARG A 25 4.39 -6.89 -0.01
C ARG A 25 4.99 -6.61 1.37
N PHE A 26 5.82 -7.51 1.86
CA PHE A 26 6.49 -7.35 3.14
C PHE A 26 7.34 -6.07 3.22
N CYS A 27 8.10 -5.76 2.16
CA CYS A 27 9.00 -4.61 2.14
C CYS A 27 8.28 -3.27 1.90
N PHE A 28 7.24 -3.24 1.08
CA PHE A 28 6.68 -1.98 0.57
C PHE A 28 5.29 -1.64 1.09
N LEU A 29 4.49 -2.61 1.54
CA LEU A 29 3.08 -2.36 1.86
C LEU A 29 2.90 -1.29 2.95
N LYS A 30 3.66 -1.37 4.03
CA LYS A 30 3.57 -0.39 5.13
C LYS A 30 4.00 1.01 4.70
N LEU A 31 4.99 1.11 3.84
CA LEU A 31 5.43 2.38 3.29
C LEU A 31 4.34 3.01 2.42
N LEU A 32 3.70 2.22 1.57
CA LEU A 32 2.57 2.66 0.74
C LEU A 32 1.36 3.06 1.57
N GLN A 33 1.05 2.36 2.64
CA GLN A 33 -0.03 2.73 3.57
C GLN A 33 0.24 4.09 4.22
N HIS A 34 1.45 4.32 4.68
CA HIS A 34 1.84 5.60 5.26
C HIS A 34 1.70 6.75 4.24
N ASP A 35 2.19 6.57 3.03
CA ASP A 35 2.07 7.57 1.97
C ASP A 35 0.62 7.86 1.61
N LEU A 36 -0.24 6.83 1.62
CA LEU A 36 -1.66 6.98 1.37
C LEU A 36 -2.37 7.77 2.48
N ASP A 37 -2.03 7.50 3.74
CA ASP A 37 -2.55 8.24 4.89
C ASP A 37 -2.15 9.71 4.83
N ASP A 38 -0.89 10.01 4.55
CA ASP A 38 -0.41 11.37 4.36
C ASP A 38 -1.13 12.08 3.21
N TRP A 39 -1.36 11.36 2.11
CA TRP A 39 -2.09 11.88 0.96
C TRP A 39 -3.55 12.19 1.27
N ASN A 40 -4.23 11.35 2.06
CA ASN A 40 -5.63 11.54 2.42
C ASN A 40 -5.83 12.64 3.47
N THR A 41 -4.83 12.89 4.32
CA THR A 41 -4.91 13.88 5.40
C THR A 41 -4.40 15.26 5.01
N HIS A 42 -3.61 15.39 3.94
CA HIS A 42 -3.13 16.70 3.53
C HIS A 42 -4.22 17.58 2.94
N ARG A 43 -4.10 18.90 3.15
CA ARG A 43 -5.07 19.87 2.67
C ARG A 43 -4.83 20.25 1.21
N ILE A 44 -5.85 20.08 0.38
CA ILE A 44 -5.84 20.49 -1.03
C ILE A 44 -6.29 21.94 -1.14
N ARG A 45 -5.54 22.76 -1.89
CA ARG A 45 -5.92 24.12 -2.18
C ARG A 45 -7.13 24.15 -3.13
N PRO A 46 -8.12 25.05 -2.92
CA PRO A 46 -9.20 25.21 -3.86
C PRO A 46 -8.67 25.72 -5.20
N SER A 47 -9.17 25.17 -6.29
CA SER A 47 -8.87 25.61 -7.64
C SER A 47 -10.13 26.05 -8.34
N ARG A 48 -10.06 27.15 -9.11
CA ARG A 48 -11.22 27.65 -9.87
C ARG A 48 -11.67 26.70 -10.97
N ASP A 49 -10.75 25.93 -11.51
CA ASP A 49 -11.00 24.98 -12.61
C ASP A 49 -11.32 23.57 -12.11
N ALA A 50 -11.22 23.31 -10.81
CA ALA A 50 -11.51 22.01 -10.23
C ALA A 50 -13.02 21.84 -9.99
N GLN A 51 -13.57 20.73 -10.44
CA GLN A 51 -14.96 20.34 -10.16
C GLN A 51 -15.18 19.93 -8.70
N CYS A 52 -14.12 19.61 -7.99
CA CYS A 52 -14.14 19.19 -6.60
C CYS A 52 -13.70 20.34 -5.67
N PRO A 53 -14.32 20.51 -4.49
CA PRO A 53 -13.91 21.50 -3.51
C PRO A 53 -12.52 21.21 -2.97
N GLY A 54 -11.79 22.26 -2.57
CA GLY A 54 -10.57 22.11 -1.79
C GLY A 54 -10.89 21.65 -0.37
N GLY A 55 -9.90 21.12 0.33
CA GLY A 55 -10.01 20.65 1.69
C GLY A 55 -9.19 19.39 1.96
N VAL A 56 -9.43 18.77 3.08
CA VAL A 56 -8.83 17.48 3.43
C VAL A 56 -9.67 16.35 2.86
N ARG A 57 -9.05 15.39 2.17
CA ARG A 57 -9.80 14.32 1.48
C ARG A 57 -10.62 13.47 2.43
N ASP A 58 -10.09 13.11 3.57
CA ASP A 58 -10.82 12.34 4.57
C ASP A 58 -12.02 13.10 5.11
N GLU A 59 -11.91 14.41 5.34
CA GLU A 59 -13.05 15.25 5.72
C GLU A 59 -14.12 15.31 4.63
N LEU A 60 -13.72 15.46 3.37
CA LEU A 60 -14.63 15.50 2.23
C LEU A 60 -15.35 14.16 2.02
N PHE A 61 -14.67 13.05 2.32
CA PHE A 61 -15.23 11.71 2.18
C PHE A 61 -16.21 11.37 3.31
N TYR A 62 -15.78 11.58 4.56
CA TYR A 62 -16.58 11.19 5.74
C TYR A 62 -17.60 12.25 6.16
N LEU A 63 -17.34 13.53 5.87
CA LEU A 63 -18.19 14.67 6.25
C LEU A 63 -18.48 15.57 5.05
N PRO A 64 -19.19 15.09 4.01
CA PRO A 64 -19.44 15.87 2.79
C PRO A 64 -20.38 17.06 3.00
N SER A 65 -21.25 17.02 4.00
CA SER A 65 -22.33 17.99 4.20
C SER A 65 -21.87 19.45 4.36
N PRO A 66 -20.78 19.78 5.10
CA PRO A 66 -20.33 21.17 5.22
C PRO A 66 -19.82 21.78 3.92
N HIS A 67 -19.42 20.94 2.98
CA HIS A 67 -18.80 21.35 1.72
C HIS A 67 -19.76 21.35 0.53
N ALA A 68 -21.01 20.95 0.74
CA ALA A 68 -22.10 20.90 -0.25
C ALA A 68 -21.77 20.14 -1.55
N ALA A 69 -20.73 19.32 -1.55
CA ALA A 69 -20.27 18.58 -2.71
C ALA A 69 -20.28 17.08 -2.42
N ASP A 70 -21.47 16.51 -2.40
CA ASP A 70 -21.62 15.07 -2.35
C ASP A 70 -21.42 14.50 -3.75
N CYS A 71 -20.17 14.15 -4.05
CA CYS A 71 -19.78 13.47 -5.30
C CYS A 71 -20.00 11.96 -5.25
N MET A 72 -20.58 11.45 -4.17
CA MET A 72 -20.83 10.02 -4.00
C MET A 72 -21.99 9.56 -4.87
N ILE A 73 -21.87 8.38 -5.42
CA ILE A 73 -22.97 7.71 -6.14
C ILE A 73 -24.02 7.30 -5.11
N ARG A 74 -25.13 8.07 -5.05
CA ARG A 74 -26.18 7.87 -4.04
C ARG A 74 -26.89 6.53 -4.13
N ASN A 75 -26.87 5.90 -5.30
CA ASN A 75 -27.57 4.65 -5.58
C ASN A 75 -26.61 3.51 -5.88
N ALA A 76 -25.38 3.54 -5.32
CA ALA A 76 -24.49 2.41 -5.40
C ALA A 76 -25.16 1.17 -4.79
N PRO A 77 -25.19 0.03 -5.51
CA PRO A 77 -25.75 -1.19 -4.95
C PRO A 77 -24.95 -1.56 -3.69
N GLN A 78 -25.67 -1.79 -2.61
CA GLN A 78 -25.04 -2.30 -1.39
C GLN A 78 -24.52 -3.70 -1.67
N LEU A 79 -23.25 -3.94 -1.39
CA LEU A 79 -22.70 -5.28 -1.45
C LEU A 79 -23.37 -6.16 -0.42
N PRO A 80 -23.75 -7.41 -0.76
CA PRO A 80 -24.22 -8.37 0.23
C PRO A 80 -23.21 -8.52 1.36
N VAL A 81 -23.69 -8.67 2.60
CA VAL A 81 -22.82 -8.84 3.77
C VAL A 81 -21.85 -10.00 3.58
N GLU A 82 -22.29 -11.08 2.95
CA GLU A 82 -21.46 -12.25 2.61
C GLU A 82 -20.27 -11.91 1.71
N VAL A 83 -20.42 -10.95 0.81
CA VAL A 83 -19.31 -10.46 -0.05
C VAL A 83 -18.39 -9.53 0.74
N MET A 84 -18.94 -8.72 1.65
CA MET A 84 -18.14 -7.84 2.51
C MET A 84 -17.28 -8.66 3.48
N ASP A 85 -17.79 -9.75 4.01
CA ASP A 85 -17.05 -10.67 4.88
C ASP A 85 -15.91 -11.40 4.15
N GLN A 86 -16.00 -11.52 2.83
CA GLN A 86 -14.94 -12.07 1.97
C GLN A 86 -13.85 -11.04 1.60
N LEU A 87 -14.12 -9.76 1.79
CA LEU A 87 -13.12 -8.69 1.63
C LEU A 87 -12.23 -8.68 2.87
N GLU A 88 -11.27 -9.57 2.89
CA GLU A 88 -10.26 -9.61 3.95
C GLU A 88 -9.43 -8.32 3.95
N GLU A 89 -9.01 -7.88 5.12
CA GLU A 89 -8.01 -6.81 5.23
C GLU A 89 -6.76 -7.19 4.45
N PRO A 90 -6.12 -6.23 3.75
CA PRO A 90 -4.91 -6.52 2.99
C PRO A 90 -3.83 -7.06 3.92
N ARG A 91 -3.46 -8.30 3.74
CA ARG A 91 -2.39 -8.94 4.50
C ARG A 91 -1.05 -8.50 3.97
N ILE A 92 -0.08 -8.34 4.86
CA ILE A 92 1.31 -8.03 4.49
C ILE A 92 1.89 -9.19 3.67
N CYS A 93 1.48 -10.41 3.99
CA CYS A 93 1.93 -11.61 3.33
C CYS A 93 0.82 -12.67 3.38
N ASP A 94 0.56 -13.35 2.27
CA ASP A 94 -0.47 -14.41 2.21
C ASP A 94 0.00 -15.70 2.92
N ASN A 95 1.31 -15.85 3.11
CA ASN A 95 1.90 -16.99 3.80
C ASN A 95 2.52 -16.55 5.14
N GLU A 96 1.85 -16.89 6.24
CA GLU A 96 2.31 -16.53 7.60
C GLU A 96 3.71 -17.08 7.91
N ASN A 97 4.00 -18.30 7.50
CA ASN A 97 5.32 -18.91 7.71
C ASN A 97 6.43 -18.15 6.97
N LEU A 98 6.13 -17.66 5.77
CA LEU A 98 7.07 -16.87 4.99
C LEU A 98 7.25 -15.48 5.59
N HIS A 99 6.18 -14.89 6.14
CA HIS A 99 6.24 -13.64 6.87
C HIS A 99 7.17 -13.73 8.10
N ASP A 100 6.98 -14.76 8.91
CA ASP A 100 7.83 -15.04 10.08
C ASP A 100 9.29 -15.29 9.69
N TYR A 101 9.51 -15.97 8.58
CA TYR A 101 10.83 -16.17 8.03
C TYR A 101 11.51 -14.85 7.62
N PHE A 102 10.79 -13.93 7.01
CA PHE A 102 11.34 -12.61 6.67
C PHE A 102 11.70 -11.80 7.91
N ILE A 103 10.85 -11.82 8.94
CA ILE A 103 11.14 -11.18 10.24
C ILE A 103 12.42 -11.79 10.85
N TYR A 104 12.52 -13.09 10.86
CA TYR A 104 13.70 -13.79 11.37
C TYR A 104 14.99 -13.40 10.62
N LEU A 105 14.94 -13.29 9.30
CA LEU A 105 16.09 -12.83 8.51
C LEU A 105 16.45 -11.37 8.83
N CYS A 106 15.46 -10.50 9.00
CA CYS A 106 15.70 -9.12 9.39
C CYS A 106 16.38 -9.02 10.75
N ASP A 107 15.98 -9.83 11.72
CA ASP A 107 16.57 -9.87 13.06
C ASP A 107 18.02 -10.38 13.04
N ILE A 108 18.30 -11.46 12.32
CA ILE A 108 19.65 -12.02 12.23
C ILE A 108 20.63 -11.04 11.58
N HIS A 109 20.20 -10.39 10.49
CA HIS A 109 21.06 -9.49 9.73
C HIS A 109 20.99 -8.04 10.19
N ALA A 110 20.22 -7.76 11.25
CA ALA A 110 19.97 -6.41 11.79
C ALA A 110 19.45 -5.44 10.74
N TRP A 111 18.63 -5.91 9.80
CA TRP A 111 17.93 -5.06 8.85
C TRP A 111 16.73 -4.39 9.48
N HIS A 112 16.61 -3.08 9.26
CA HIS A 112 15.48 -2.33 9.80
C HIS A 112 14.17 -2.67 9.08
N HIS A 113 13.15 -3.06 9.85
CA HIS A 113 11.80 -3.29 9.36
C HIS A 113 10.76 -2.69 10.35
N PRO A 114 9.74 -1.99 9.87
CA PRO A 114 9.47 -1.59 8.48
C PRO A 114 10.49 -0.56 7.96
N PRO A 115 10.79 -0.56 6.64
CA PRO A 115 11.70 0.42 6.05
C PRO A 115 11.11 1.84 6.12
N LEU A 116 11.99 2.84 6.23
CA LEU A 116 11.58 4.24 6.39
C LEU A 116 11.31 4.94 5.06
N ASP A 117 11.95 4.48 3.98
CA ASP A 117 11.82 5.06 2.66
C ASP A 117 11.89 4.01 1.53
N ILE A 118 11.65 4.46 0.30
CA ILE A 118 11.68 3.58 -0.89
C ILE A 118 13.06 2.99 -1.14
N ASN A 119 14.14 3.71 -0.80
CA ASN A 119 15.50 3.21 -0.98
C ASN A 119 15.78 2.07 -0.02
N ALA A 120 15.46 2.25 1.27
CA ALA A 120 15.59 1.23 2.30
C ALA A 120 14.73 -0.01 1.99
N ALA A 121 13.50 0.19 1.51
CA ALA A 121 12.63 -0.89 1.09
C ALA A 121 13.19 -1.68 -0.10
N SER A 122 13.78 -1.00 -1.07
CA SER A 122 14.41 -1.62 -2.25
C SER A 122 15.63 -2.44 -1.86
N GLU A 123 16.49 -1.94 -0.98
CA GLU A 123 17.66 -2.66 -0.46
C GLU A 123 17.23 -3.88 0.35
N LEU A 124 16.24 -3.73 1.23
CA LEU A 124 15.69 -4.83 2.01
C LEU A 124 15.14 -5.93 1.09
N TYR A 125 14.38 -5.56 0.07
CA TYR A 125 13.85 -6.50 -0.92
C TYR A 125 14.96 -7.27 -1.63
N LEU A 126 15.97 -6.60 -2.14
CA LEU A 126 17.09 -7.24 -2.84
C LEU A 126 17.89 -8.18 -1.92
N ASN A 127 18.01 -7.84 -0.65
CA ASN A 127 18.66 -8.69 0.34
C ASN A 127 17.83 -9.94 0.64
N LEU A 128 16.51 -9.79 0.86
CA LEU A 128 15.62 -10.91 1.17
C LEU A 128 15.45 -11.88 -0.01
N VAL A 129 15.36 -11.37 -1.24
CA VAL A 129 15.22 -12.21 -2.44
C VAL A 129 16.37 -13.19 -2.62
N ARG A 130 17.55 -12.87 -2.12
CA ARG A 130 18.71 -13.80 -2.18
C ARG A 130 18.51 -15.08 -1.37
N PHE A 131 17.60 -15.07 -0.42
CA PHE A 131 17.28 -16.22 0.44
C PHE A 131 16.06 -17.01 -0.04
N LEU A 132 15.42 -16.56 -1.08
CA LEU A 132 14.31 -17.25 -1.75
C LEU A 132 14.86 -18.14 -2.88
#